data_09281da4c1c239078c2490a9c6fe1c02
#
_entry.id   09281da4c1c239078c2490a9c6fe1c02
#
_cell.length_a   1.000
_cell.length_b   1.000
_cell.length_c   1.000
_cell.angle_alpha   90.00
_cell.angle_beta   90.00
_cell.angle_gamma   90.00
#
_symmetry.space_group_name_H-M   'P 1'
#
loop_
_entity.id
_entity.type
_entity.pdbx_description
1 polymer ?
#
loop_
_entity_poly.entity_id
_entity_poly.type
_entity_poly.pdbx_seq_one_letter_code
_entity_poly.pdbx_strand_id
1 'polypeptide(L)'
;MDIIKAMNLKKYYTSDTYEVRALDGVSLTVEEGEFIAVVGTSGCGKSTLMNMLGGLDIPDFGGVWIRNTSLKDLNKEERTIFRRRNIGFVFQQYNLIPSLSIRENIVLPMRLDGKEIDIDFFNEIVEILGLKDKLERFPSTLSGGQQQRVSIARALLTKPAIVLADEPTGNLDSVTSMEVVGLLKSCAARFHQTTLIVTHQEEVAQMADRVIRMSDGKIYTRDC
;
A
#
# COMPACT_ATOMS: atom_id res chain seq x y z
N MET A 1 7.69 -5.59 -17.08
CA MET A 1 6.31 -6.04 -17.39
C MET A 1 5.34 -5.26 -16.50
N ASP A 2 4.20 -4.77 -17.07
CA ASP A 2 3.23 -4.02 -16.27
C ASP A 2 2.58 -4.92 -15.23
N ILE A 3 2.75 -4.63 -13.95
CA ILE A 3 2.15 -5.35 -12.83
C ILE A 3 0.79 -4.75 -12.45
N ILE A 4 0.66 -3.42 -12.58
CA ILE A 4 -0.58 -2.67 -12.40
C ILE A 4 -0.89 -1.96 -13.71
N LYS A 5 -2.16 -2.05 -14.13
CA LYS A 5 -2.71 -1.25 -15.21
C LYS A 5 -4.05 -0.68 -14.77
N ALA A 6 -4.13 0.62 -14.65
CA ALA A 6 -5.37 1.36 -14.43
C ALA A 6 -5.72 2.14 -15.69
N MET A 7 -6.97 2.05 -16.14
CA MET A 7 -7.39 2.68 -17.40
C MET A 7 -8.65 3.49 -17.17
N ASN A 8 -8.56 4.79 -17.44
CA ASN A 8 -9.67 5.75 -17.45
C ASN A 8 -10.56 5.64 -16.20
N LEU A 9 -9.92 5.55 -15.01
CA LEU A 9 -10.65 5.43 -13.76
C LEU A 9 -11.45 6.69 -13.48
N LYS A 10 -12.76 6.53 -13.24
CA LYS A 10 -13.62 7.57 -12.71
C LYS A 10 -14.31 7.06 -11.45
N LYS A 11 -14.35 7.91 -10.44
CA LYS A 11 -15.07 7.65 -9.20
C LYS A 11 -15.71 8.93 -8.72
N TYR A 12 -17.04 8.92 -8.65
CA TYR A 12 -17.86 10.06 -8.28
C TYR A 12 -18.65 9.75 -7.02
N TYR A 13 -18.54 10.60 -6.02
CA TYR A 13 -19.33 10.51 -4.81
C TYR A 13 -20.41 11.58 -4.87
N THR A 14 -21.66 11.15 -4.91
CA THR A 14 -22.83 12.05 -5.03
C THR A 14 -23.54 12.12 -3.69
N SER A 15 -23.82 13.34 -3.23
CA SER A 15 -24.75 13.62 -2.15
C SER A 15 -25.95 14.41 -2.73
N ASP A 16 -26.97 14.65 -1.92
CA ASP A 16 -28.17 15.36 -2.35
C ASP A 16 -27.88 16.78 -2.89
N THR A 17 -26.73 17.37 -2.55
CA THR A 17 -26.42 18.76 -2.84
C THR A 17 -25.18 18.98 -3.70
N TYR A 18 -24.30 18.00 -3.84
CA TYR A 18 -23.06 18.13 -4.62
C TYR A 18 -22.52 16.77 -5.13
N GLU A 19 -21.76 16.84 -6.20
CA GLU A 19 -20.98 15.72 -6.75
C GLU A 19 -19.49 16.00 -6.57
N VAL A 20 -18.76 15.04 -5.99
CA VAL A 20 -17.31 15.07 -5.89
C VAL A 20 -16.72 14.07 -6.87
N ARG A 21 -15.99 14.57 -7.86
CA ARG A 21 -15.25 13.75 -8.83
C ARG A 21 -13.90 13.41 -8.28
N ALA A 22 -13.86 12.41 -7.39
CA ALA A 22 -12.64 12.00 -6.69
C ALA A 22 -11.58 11.44 -7.64
N LEU A 23 -11.98 10.76 -8.72
CA LEU A 23 -11.14 10.42 -9.86
C LEU A 23 -11.89 10.78 -11.15
N ASP A 24 -11.20 11.41 -12.10
CA ASP A 24 -11.81 11.83 -13.37
C ASP A 24 -10.89 11.54 -14.56
N GLY A 25 -10.86 10.26 -14.98
CA GLY A 25 -10.10 9.81 -16.14
C GLY A 25 -8.65 9.43 -15.84
N VAL A 26 -8.36 8.97 -14.62
CA VAL A 26 -7.02 8.55 -14.23
C VAL A 26 -6.59 7.28 -14.96
N SER A 27 -5.44 7.36 -15.64
CA SER A 27 -4.77 6.21 -16.24
C SER A 27 -3.32 6.13 -15.76
N LEU A 28 -2.86 4.90 -15.46
CA LEU A 28 -1.55 4.68 -14.84
C LEU A 28 -1.11 3.25 -15.11
N THR A 29 0.16 3.07 -15.41
CA THR A 29 0.84 1.76 -15.43
C THR A 29 1.99 1.76 -14.44
N VAL A 30 2.25 0.60 -13.83
CA VAL A 30 3.36 0.37 -12.91
C VAL A 30 4.09 -0.88 -13.33
N GLU A 31 5.40 -0.79 -13.46
CA GLU A 31 6.24 -1.93 -13.81
C GLU A 31 6.57 -2.78 -12.57
N GLU A 32 6.86 -4.06 -12.80
CA GLU A 32 7.25 -4.98 -11.72
C GLU A 32 8.56 -4.52 -11.07
N GLY A 33 8.60 -4.49 -9.74
CA GLY A 33 9.74 -4.03 -8.94
C GLY A 33 9.87 -2.50 -8.81
N GLU A 34 9.00 -1.71 -9.45
CA GLU A 34 9.05 -0.25 -9.39
C GLU A 34 8.59 0.27 -8.02
N PHE A 35 9.29 1.28 -7.47
CA PHE A 35 8.91 2.01 -6.27
C PHE A 35 8.39 3.39 -6.66
N ILE A 36 7.07 3.60 -6.62
CA ILE A 36 6.40 4.82 -7.10
C ILE A 36 5.85 5.64 -5.94
N ALA A 37 6.02 6.96 -6.02
CA ALA A 37 5.32 7.90 -5.15
C ALA A 37 4.17 8.60 -5.88
N VAL A 38 3.00 8.67 -5.24
CA VAL A 38 1.87 9.50 -5.67
C VAL A 38 1.76 10.67 -4.71
N VAL A 39 1.94 11.88 -5.24
CA VAL A 39 1.90 13.13 -4.47
C VAL A 39 0.77 14.04 -4.94
N GLY A 40 0.30 14.90 -4.06
CA GLY A 40 -0.72 15.89 -4.35
C GLY A 40 -1.32 16.49 -3.09
N THR A 41 -2.11 17.54 -3.24
CA THR A 41 -2.78 18.20 -2.12
C THR A 41 -3.79 17.30 -1.43
N SER A 42 -4.16 17.64 -0.18
CA SER A 42 -5.22 16.91 0.53
C SER A 42 -6.53 16.97 -0.28
N GLY A 43 -7.26 15.86 -0.33
CA GLY A 43 -8.54 15.78 -1.05
C GLY A 43 -8.43 15.63 -2.58
N CYS A 44 -7.24 15.60 -3.19
CA CYS A 44 -7.10 15.48 -4.65
C CYS A 44 -7.38 14.08 -5.24
N GLY A 45 -7.78 13.09 -4.42
CA GLY A 45 -8.17 11.75 -4.88
C GLY A 45 -7.15 10.63 -4.64
N LYS A 46 -6.02 10.86 -3.96
CA LYS A 46 -4.96 9.86 -3.73
C LYS A 46 -5.47 8.60 -3.02
N SER A 47 -6.15 8.75 -1.88
CA SER A 47 -6.68 7.60 -1.13
C SER A 47 -7.80 6.90 -1.92
N THR A 48 -8.57 7.63 -2.74
CA THR A 48 -9.53 7.02 -3.67
C THR A 48 -8.81 6.17 -4.71
N LEU A 49 -7.72 6.69 -5.31
CA LEU A 49 -6.89 5.91 -6.23
C LEU A 49 -6.35 4.64 -5.56
N MET A 50 -5.82 4.75 -4.33
CA MET A 50 -5.34 3.59 -3.56
C MET A 50 -6.44 2.55 -3.34
N ASN A 51 -7.67 2.99 -3.01
CA ASN A 51 -8.81 2.10 -2.82
C ASN A 51 -9.19 1.37 -4.11
N MET A 52 -9.12 2.05 -5.27
CA MET A 52 -9.37 1.42 -6.57
C MET A 52 -8.28 0.40 -6.91
N LEU A 53 -6.99 0.79 -6.80
CA LEU A 53 -5.86 -0.10 -7.06
C LEU A 53 -5.84 -1.28 -6.10
N GLY A 54 -6.24 -1.05 -4.86
CA GLY A 54 -6.34 -2.07 -3.82
C GLY A 54 -7.58 -2.96 -3.90
N GLY A 55 -8.53 -2.68 -4.80
CA GLY A 55 -9.80 -3.40 -4.89
C GLY A 55 -10.65 -3.31 -3.61
N LEU A 56 -10.44 -2.26 -2.81
CA LEU A 56 -11.28 -1.95 -1.64
C LEU A 56 -12.60 -1.31 -2.07
N ASP A 57 -12.58 -0.60 -3.19
CA ASP A 57 -13.77 -0.06 -3.84
C ASP A 57 -13.69 -0.31 -5.36
N ILE A 58 -14.77 -0.04 -6.08
CA ILE A 58 -14.91 -0.26 -7.53
C ILE A 58 -15.07 1.10 -8.21
N PRO A 59 -14.35 1.36 -9.32
CA PRO A 59 -14.55 2.56 -10.09
C PRO A 59 -15.93 2.55 -10.79
N ASP A 60 -16.54 3.71 -10.96
CA ASP A 60 -17.79 3.86 -11.72
C ASP A 60 -17.54 3.63 -13.21
N PHE A 61 -16.38 4.06 -13.71
CA PHE A 61 -15.90 3.81 -15.07
C PHE A 61 -14.44 3.39 -15.09
N GLY A 62 -14.05 2.70 -16.17
CA GLY A 62 -12.70 2.20 -16.31
C GLY A 62 -12.48 0.87 -15.61
N GLY A 63 -11.22 0.53 -15.34
CA GLY A 63 -10.86 -0.72 -14.69
C GLY A 63 -9.42 -0.76 -14.19
N VAL A 64 -9.17 -1.69 -13.27
CA VAL A 64 -7.85 -1.98 -12.71
C VAL A 64 -7.51 -3.44 -12.97
N TRP A 65 -6.31 -3.68 -13.47
CA TRP A 65 -5.73 -5.01 -13.66
C TRP A 65 -4.45 -5.13 -12.83
N ILE A 66 -4.31 -6.26 -12.15
CA ILE A 66 -3.10 -6.65 -11.41
C ILE A 66 -2.68 -8.03 -11.91
N ARG A 67 -1.44 -8.18 -12.39
CA ARG A 67 -0.98 -9.44 -13.03
C ARG A 67 -1.99 -9.98 -14.05
N ASN A 68 -2.50 -9.13 -14.93
CA ASN A 68 -3.51 -9.47 -15.92
C ASN A 68 -4.91 -9.88 -15.38
N THR A 69 -5.13 -9.85 -14.07
CA THR A 69 -6.44 -10.10 -13.47
C THR A 69 -7.22 -8.79 -13.34
N SER A 70 -8.37 -8.70 -13.99
CA SER A 70 -9.29 -7.56 -13.85
C SER A 70 -10.00 -7.62 -12.51
N LEU A 71 -9.85 -6.57 -11.68
CA LEU A 71 -10.53 -6.51 -10.38
C LEU A 71 -12.03 -6.33 -10.51
N LYS A 72 -12.50 -5.79 -11.64
CA LYS A 72 -13.92 -5.56 -11.90
C LYS A 72 -14.66 -6.88 -12.17
N ASP A 73 -13.98 -7.87 -12.76
CA ASP A 73 -14.59 -9.14 -13.14
C ASP A 73 -14.70 -10.11 -11.95
N LEU A 74 -14.04 -9.79 -10.83
CA LEU A 74 -14.11 -10.56 -9.60
C LEU A 74 -15.37 -10.21 -8.81
N ASN A 75 -16.10 -11.22 -8.33
CA ASN A 75 -17.15 -11.02 -7.35
C ASN A 75 -16.56 -10.59 -5.99
N LYS A 76 -17.42 -10.27 -5.00
CA LYS A 76 -16.99 -9.73 -3.70
C LYS A 76 -16.06 -10.69 -2.93
N GLU A 77 -16.35 -11.99 -2.96
CA GLU A 77 -15.55 -13.02 -2.27
C GLU A 77 -14.22 -13.23 -2.98
N GLU A 78 -14.23 -13.42 -4.28
CA GLU A 78 -13.04 -13.57 -5.12
C GLU A 78 -12.10 -12.37 -4.96
N ARG A 79 -12.63 -11.15 -4.94
CA ARG A 79 -11.86 -9.93 -4.74
C ARG A 79 -11.25 -9.88 -3.34
N THR A 80 -11.94 -10.36 -2.32
CA THR A 80 -11.39 -10.45 -0.95
C THR A 80 -10.25 -11.45 -0.86
N ILE A 81 -10.37 -12.61 -1.51
CA ILE A 81 -9.30 -13.61 -1.60
C ILE A 81 -8.13 -13.05 -2.42
N PHE A 82 -8.43 -12.40 -3.55
CA PHE A 82 -7.40 -11.80 -4.42
C PHE A 82 -6.58 -10.76 -3.66
N ARG A 83 -7.23 -9.82 -2.94
CA ARG A 83 -6.55 -8.83 -2.10
C ARG A 83 -5.61 -9.47 -1.10
N ARG A 84 -6.09 -10.43 -0.32
CA ARG A 84 -5.29 -11.14 0.69
C ARG A 84 -4.02 -11.73 0.12
N ARG A 85 -4.06 -12.22 -1.12
CA ARG A 85 -2.96 -12.95 -1.77
C ARG A 85 -2.03 -12.08 -2.60
N ASN A 86 -2.54 -10.96 -3.12
CA ASN A 86 -1.82 -10.18 -4.14
C ASN A 86 -1.54 -8.74 -3.72
N ILE A 87 -2.13 -8.24 -2.63
CA ILE A 87 -2.01 -6.84 -2.24
C ILE A 87 -1.62 -6.74 -0.76
N GLY A 88 -0.46 -6.16 -0.51
CA GLY A 88 -0.03 -5.76 0.83
C GLY A 88 -0.47 -4.32 1.10
N PHE A 89 -1.17 -4.07 2.20
CA PHE A 89 -1.54 -2.72 2.61
C PHE A 89 -0.72 -2.24 3.80
N VAL A 90 -0.23 -1.00 3.70
CA VAL A 90 0.41 -0.26 4.79
C VAL A 90 -0.35 1.05 4.96
N PHE A 91 -1.06 1.22 6.08
CA PHE A 91 -1.90 2.37 6.36
C PHE A 91 -1.24 3.34 7.34
N GLN A 92 -1.68 4.58 7.34
CA GLN A 92 -1.27 5.60 8.31
C GLN A 92 -1.55 5.19 9.76
N GLN A 93 -2.66 4.52 10.03
CA GLN A 93 -3.08 4.05 11.37
C GLN A 93 -2.62 2.62 11.68
N TYR A 94 -1.54 2.14 11.12
CA TYR A 94 -0.93 0.82 11.34
C TYR A 94 -1.89 -0.38 11.25
N ASN A 95 -3.13 -0.26 11.71
CA ASN A 95 -4.20 -1.26 11.73
C ASN A 95 -3.73 -2.61 12.33
N LEU A 96 -2.97 -2.54 13.43
CA LEU A 96 -2.59 -3.72 14.20
C LEU A 96 -3.73 -4.13 15.12
N ILE A 97 -3.90 -5.43 15.32
CA ILE A 97 -4.87 -5.98 16.26
C ILE A 97 -4.26 -5.92 17.66
N PRO A 98 -4.82 -5.12 18.60
CA PRO A 98 -4.18 -4.86 19.89
C PRO A 98 -4.04 -6.10 20.79
N SER A 99 -4.93 -7.07 20.64
CA SER A 99 -4.96 -8.32 21.42
C SER A 99 -4.03 -9.41 20.89
N LEU A 100 -3.39 -9.17 19.74
CA LEU A 100 -2.43 -10.10 19.15
C LEU A 100 -1.00 -9.61 19.39
N SER A 101 -0.07 -10.55 19.62
CA SER A 101 1.36 -10.24 19.63
C SER A 101 1.83 -9.71 18.29
N ILE A 102 3.05 -9.16 18.24
CA ILE A 102 3.65 -8.67 17.01
C ILE A 102 3.81 -9.81 15.99
N ARG A 103 4.31 -10.96 16.44
CA ARG A 103 4.38 -12.18 15.60
C ARG A 103 3.02 -12.51 15.00
N GLU A 104 1.98 -12.56 15.82
CA GLU A 104 0.63 -12.90 15.37
C GLU A 104 0.05 -11.88 14.39
N ASN A 105 0.29 -10.59 14.63
CA ASN A 105 -0.10 -9.53 13.67
C ASN A 105 0.58 -9.72 12.31
N ILE A 106 1.88 -10.03 12.27
CA ILE A 106 2.64 -10.23 11.03
C ILE A 106 2.12 -11.44 10.26
N VAL A 107 1.87 -12.56 10.93
CA VAL A 107 1.48 -13.82 10.27
C VAL A 107 -0.01 -13.94 9.99
N LEU A 108 -0.83 -13.01 10.48
CA LEU A 108 -2.28 -13.05 10.40
C LEU A 108 -2.81 -13.29 8.97
N PRO A 109 -2.34 -12.59 7.92
CA PRO A 109 -2.84 -12.82 6.56
C PRO A 109 -2.60 -14.25 6.06
N MET A 110 -1.44 -14.84 6.41
CA MET A 110 -1.10 -16.21 6.05
C MET A 110 -2.03 -17.21 6.74
N ARG A 111 -2.28 -17.02 8.05
CA ARG A 111 -3.22 -17.85 8.82
C ARG A 111 -4.65 -17.79 8.27
N LEU A 112 -5.12 -16.58 7.90
CA LEU A 112 -6.45 -16.39 7.30
C LEU A 112 -6.58 -17.03 5.91
N ASP A 113 -5.47 -17.24 5.20
CA ASP A 113 -5.45 -17.92 3.90
C ASP A 113 -5.17 -19.42 4.01
N GLY A 114 -4.95 -19.93 5.24
CA GLY A 114 -4.62 -21.33 5.51
C GLY A 114 -3.27 -21.76 4.94
N LYS A 115 -2.35 -20.83 4.72
CA LYS A 115 -1.03 -21.10 4.16
C LYS A 115 0.02 -21.27 5.24
N GLU A 116 0.99 -22.13 4.96
CA GLU A 116 2.19 -22.27 5.78
C GLU A 116 3.07 -21.02 5.67
N ILE A 117 3.78 -20.72 6.76
CA ILE A 117 4.67 -19.57 6.85
C ILE A 117 6.05 -20.01 6.38
N ASP A 118 6.59 -19.34 5.39
CA ASP A 118 8.00 -19.43 5.01
C ASP A 118 8.83 -18.80 6.15
N ILE A 119 9.40 -19.66 6.98
CA ILE A 119 10.11 -19.24 8.21
C ILE A 119 11.39 -18.46 7.88
N ASP A 120 12.09 -18.83 6.82
CA ASP A 120 13.32 -18.15 6.43
C ASP A 120 13.00 -16.74 5.94
N PHE A 121 11.97 -16.58 5.11
CA PHE A 121 11.50 -15.30 4.65
C PHE A 121 10.93 -14.44 5.78
N PHE A 122 10.18 -15.03 6.71
CA PHE A 122 9.69 -14.34 7.91
C PHE A 122 10.87 -13.80 8.73
N ASN A 123 11.89 -14.62 9.00
CA ASN A 123 13.06 -14.21 9.78
C ASN A 123 13.84 -13.10 9.08
N GLU A 124 14.00 -13.17 7.75
CA GLU A 124 14.66 -12.12 6.96
C GLU A 124 13.93 -10.78 7.05
N ILE A 125 12.60 -10.76 6.88
CA ILE A 125 11.79 -9.54 7.02
C ILE A 125 11.92 -8.96 8.42
N VAL A 126 11.79 -9.79 9.44
CA VAL A 126 11.84 -9.39 10.85
C VAL A 126 13.21 -8.81 11.21
N GLU A 127 14.28 -9.35 10.65
CA GLU A 127 15.63 -8.85 10.87
C GLU A 127 15.85 -7.49 10.19
N ILE A 128 15.50 -7.35 8.91
CA ILE A 128 15.62 -6.08 8.17
C ILE A 128 14.84 -4.97 8.87
N LEU A 129 13.65 -5.26 9.39
CA LEU A 129 12.79 -4.29 10.04
C LEU A 129 13.12 -4.07 11.53
N GLY A 130 14.11 -4.77 12.08
CA GLY A 130 14.55 -4.64 13.47
C GLY A 130 13.49 -5.03 14.50
N LEU A 131 12.74 -6.11 14.24
CA LEU A 131 11.61 -6.56 15.06
C LEU A 131 11.88 -7.83 15.87
N LYS A 132 13.07 -8.44 15.74
CA LYS A 132 13.39 -9.76 16.27
C LYS A 132 13.16 -9.89 17.79
N ASP A 133 13.55 -8.89 18.55
CA ASP A 133 13.43 -8.84 20.02
C ASP A 133 12.04 -8.39 20.50
N LYS A 134 11.10 -8.14 19.58
CA LYS A 134 9.79 -7.56 19.86
C LYS A 134 8.62 -8.48 19.52
N LEU A 135 8.89 -9.65 18.94
CA LEU A 135 7.88 -10.54 18.37
C LEU A 135 6.80 -10.97 19.36
N GLU A 136 7.18 -11.17 20.62
CA GLU A 136 6.25 -11.60 21.68
C GLU A 136 5.59 -10.42 22.43
N ARG A 137 5.91 -9.17 22.03
CA ARG A 137 5.29 -7.97 22.60
C ARG A 137 3.93 -7.70 21.95
N PHE A 138 3.17 -6.76 22.54
CA PHE A 138 1.90 -6.29 22.01
C PHE A 138 2.04 -4.87 21.40
N PRO A 139 1.18 -4.50 20.45
CA PRO A 139 1.25 -3.20 19.77
C PRO A 139 1.33 -2.00 20.72
N SER A 140 0.60 -2.02 21.84
CA SER A 140 0.58 -0.95 22.83
C SER A 140 1.93 -0.65 23.51
N THR A 141 2.89 -1.57 23.40
CA THR A 141 4.24 -1.42 23.99
C THR A 141 5.27 -0.88 23.00
N LEU A 142 4.87 -0.61 21.76
CA LEU A 142 5.73 -0.17 20.67
C LEU A 142 5.55 1.32 20.36
N SER A 143 6.64 1.99 19.95
CA SER A 143 6.55 3.32 19.34
C SER A 143 5.79 3.29 18.01
N GLY A 144 5.31 4.44 17.53
CA GLY A 144 4.63 4.57 16.24
C GLY A 144 5.44 4.02 15.07
N GLY A 145 6.73 4.38 14.99
CA GLY A 145 7.62 3.86 13.97
C GLY A 145 7.82 2.33 14.04
N GLN A 146 7.88 1.77 15.25
CA GLN A 146 7.94 0.31 15.43
C GLN A 146 6.63 -0.36 14.99
N GLN A 147 5.47 0.21 15.34
CA GLN A 147 4.17 -0.30 14.88
C GLN A 147 4.06 -0.25 13.35
N GLN A 148 4.57 0.80 12.72
CA GLN A 148 4.59 0.90 11.26
C GLN A 148 5.49 -0.16 10.62
N ARG A 149 6.67 -0.45 11.19
CA ARG A 149 7.53 -1.56 10.74
C ARG A 149 6.80 -2.92 10.83
N VAL A 150 5.99 -3.13 11.86
CA VAL A 150 5.12 -4.33 11.97
C VAL A 150 4.08 -4.38 10.84
N SER A 151 3.44 -3.24 10.52
CA SER A 151 2.49 -3.15 9.40
C SER A 151 3.16 -3.47 8.07
N ILE A 152 4.40 -2.99 7.85
CA ILE A 152 5.21 -3.32 6.67
C ILE A 152 5.53 -4.83 6.63
N ALA A 153 5.99 -5.41 7.75
CA ALA A 153 6.28 -6.84 7.82
C ALA A 153 5.05 -7.70 7.46
N ARG A 154 3.88 -7.34 8.01
CA ARG A 154 2.60 -8.00 7.71
C ARG A 154 2.23 -7.90 6.23
N ALA A 155 2.44 -6.74 5.61
CA ALA A 155 2.15 -6.53 4.20
C ALA A 155 3.05 -7.36 3.29
N LEU A 156 4.34 -7.49 3.62
CA LEU A 156 5.34 -8.19 2.81
C LEU A 156 5.27 -9.70 2.93
N LEU A 157 4.86 -10.24 4.10
CA LEU A 157 4.95 -11.67 4.38
C LEU A 157 4.16 -12.54 3.41
N THR A 158 3.08 -12.03 2.84
CA THR A 158 2.28 -12.75 1.84
C THR A 158 2.94 -12.84 0.46
N LYS A 159 4.11 -12.22 0.27
CA LYS A 159 4.78 -12.04 -1.03
C LYS A 159 3.80 -11.49 -2.08
N PRO A 160 3.17 -10.33 -1.82
CA PRO A 160 2.11 -9.83 -2.67
C PRO A 160 2.65 -9.36 -4.03
N ALA A 161 1.78 -9.25 -5.03
CA ALA A 161 2.14 -8.65 -6.31
C ALA A 161 2.54 -7.18 -6.15
N ILE A 162 1.83 -6.47 -5.27
CA ILE A 162 2.04 -5.04 -4.99
C ILE A 162 1.90 -4.74 -3.50
N VAL A 163 2.66 -3.75 -3.02
CA VAL A 163 2.45 -3.09 -1.73
C VAL A 163 1.89 -1.70 -1.97
N LEU A 164 0.77 -1.39 -1.32
CA LEU A 164 0.12 -0.09 -1.35
C LEU A 164 0.27 0.57 0.02
N ALA A 165 0.99 1.68 0.10
CA ALA A 165 1.25 2.41 1.33
C ALA A 165 0.56 3.79 1.30
N ASP A 166 -0.53 3.94 2.06
CA ASP A 166 -1.30 5.18 2.12
C ASP A 166 -0.86 6.02 3.32
N GLU A 167 -0.14 7.10 3.05
CA GLU A 167 0.47 8.01 4.03
C GLU A 167 1.15 7.28 5.21
N PRO A 168 2.05 6.32 4.96
CA PRO A 168 2.56 5.41 5.99
C PRO A 168 3.34 6.11 7.09
N THR A 169 3.64 7.39 6.94
CA THR A 169 4.42 8.20 7.88
C THR A 169 3.65 9.39 8.45
N GLY A 170 2.37 9.50 8.14
CA GLY A 170 1.56 10.67 8.52
C GLY A 170 1.40 10.89 10.05
N ASN A 171 1.69 9.87 10.88
CA ASN A 171 1.64 9.94 12.34
C ASN A 171 3.04 9.90 12.99
N LEU A 172 4.11 10.09 12.21
CA LEU A 172 5.49 9.99 12.67
C LEU A 172 6.20 11.35 12.54
N ASP A 173 7.21 11.58 13.38
CA ASP A 173 8.13 12.69 13.19
C ASP A 173 8.98 12.49 11.92
N SER A 174 9.63 13.57 11.45
CA SER A 174 10.36 13.56 10.18
C SER A 174 11.53 12.56 10.15
N VAL A 175 12.25 12.40 11.26
CA VAL A 175 13.40 11.47 11.34
C VAL A 175 12.89 10.03 11.26
N THR A 176 11.94 9.67 12.10
CA THR A 176 11.30 8.34 12.09
C THR A 176 10.63 8.04 10.73
N SER A 177 10.03 9.05 10.09
CA SER A 177 9.43 8.94 8.76
C SER A 177 10.44 8.47 7.72
N MET A 178 11.59 9.14 7.65
CA MET A 178 12.66 8.79 6.70
C MET A 178 13.25 7.40 6.96
N GLU A 179 13.39 7.01 8.24
CA GLU A 179 13.84 5.67 8.60
C GLU A 179 12.85 4.59 8.13
N VAL A 180 11.56 4.78 8.40
CA VAL A 180 10.51 3.81 8.03
C VAL A 180 10.40 3.66 6.52
N VAL A 181 10.41 4.78 5.77
CA VAL A 181 10.37 4.72 4.29
C VAL A 181 11.67 4.13 3.73
N GLY A 182 12.82 4.45 4.31
CA GLY A 182 14.10 3.83 3.95
C GLY A 182 14.09 2.31 4.11
N LEU A 183 13.51 1.81 5.21
CA LEU A 183 13.33 0.37 5.41
C LEU A 183 12.35 -0.24 4.41
N LEU A 184 11.22 0.43 4.11
CA LEU A 184 10.27 -0.03 3.10
C LEU A 184 10.94 -0.10 1.71
N LYS A 185 11.71 0.93 1.31
CA LYS A 185 12.45 0.93 0.06
C LYS A 185 13.52 -0.16 0.02
N SER A 186 14.24 -0.38 1.12
CA SER A 186 15.23 -1.46 1.24
C SER A 186 14.60 -2.84 1.06
N CYS A 187 13.42 -3.06 1.68
CA CYS A 187 12.66 -4.29 1.47
C CYS A 187 12.18 -4.43 0.02
N ALA A 188 11.69 -3.33 -0.59
CA ALA A 188 11.23 -3.33 -1.97
C ALA A 188 12.38 -3.72 -2.93
N ALA A 189 13.56 -3.14 -2.77
CA ALA A 189 14.74 -3.49 -3.55
C ALA A 189 15.21 -4.94 -3.29
N ARG A 190 15.27 -5.37 -2.03
CA ARG A 190 15.75 -6.70 -1.64
C ARG A 190 14.86 -7.83 -2.17
N PHE A 191 13.52 -7.62 -2.14
CA PHE A 191 12.54 -8.64 -2.52
C PHE A 191 11.97 -8.42 -3.92
N HIS A 192 12.49 -7.46 -4.68
CA HIS A 192 11.95 -7.04 -5.98
C HIS A 192 10.44 -6.74 -5.92
N GLN A 193 10.04 -6.06 -4.83
CA GLN A 193 8.65 -5.82 -4.50
C GLN A 193 8.14 -4.51 -5.12
N THR A 194 7.16 -4.60 -6.00
CA THR A 194 6.47 -3.41 -6.52
C THR A 194 5.77 -2.68 -5.38
N THR A 195 6.04 -1.40 -5.23
CA THR A 195 5.50 -0.58 -4.13
C THR A 195 4.98 0.75 -4.66
N LEU A 196 3.77 1.11 -4.26
CA LEU A 196 3.18 2.42 -4.50
C LEU A 196 2.91 3.10 -3.16
N ILE A 197 3.55 4.25 -2.93
CA ILE A 197 3.39 5.06 -1.73
C ILE A 197 2.64 6.35 -2.03
N VAL A 198 1.60 6.64 -1.26
CA VAL A 198 0.96 7.97 -1.25
C VAL A 198 1.58 8.79 -0.13
N THR A 199 1.98 10.00 -0.45
CA THR A 199 2.56 10.92 0.54
C THR A 199 2.32 12.38 0.14
N HIS A 200 2.34 13.27 1.12
CA HIS A 200 2.41 14.72 0.92
C HIS A 200 3.81 15.29 1.26
N GLN A 201 4.75 14.42 1.69
CA GLN A 201 6.13 14.80 2.03
C GLN A 201 7.01 14.66 0.79
N GLU A 202 7.61 15.78 0.34
CA GLU A 202 8.45 15.80 -0.86
C GLU A 202 9.73 14.97 -0.69
N GLU A 203 10.30 14.94 0.53
CA GLU A 203 11.50 14.15 0.84
C GLU A 203 11.24 12.65 0.66
N VAL A 204 10.06 12.18 1.06
CA VAL A 204 9.63 10.79 0.86
C VAL A 204 9.42 10.50 -0.63
N ALA A 205 8.83 11.44 -1.35
CA ALA A 205 8.59 11.29 -2.79
C ALA A 205 9.90 11.18 -3.58
N GLN A 206 10.95 11.92 -3.18
CA GLN A 206 12.27 11.87 -3.82
C GLN A 206 12.99 10.52 -3.65
N MET A 207 12.55 9.68 -2.71
CA MET A 207 13.08 8.33 -2.59
C MET A 207 12.51 7.36 -3.66
N ALA A 208 11.43 7.73 -4.34
CA ALA A 208 10.81 6.89 -5.36
C ALA A 208 11.60 6.90 -6.69
N ASP A 209 11.43 5.82 -7.45
CA ASP A 209 12.02 5.71 -8.79
C ASP A 209 11.25 6.59 -9.78
N ARG A 210 9.94 6.81 -9.51
CA ARG A 210 9.06 7.70 -10.28
C ARG A 210 8.05 8.37 -9.37
N VAL A 211 7.77 9.65 -9.65
CA VAL A 211 6.78 10.45 -8.92
C VAL A 211 5.61 10.78 -9.84
N ILE A 212 4.40 10.45 -9.37
CA ILE A 212 3.14 10.78 -10.03
C ILE A 212 2.48 11.92 -9.26
N ARG A 213 2.11 12.98 -9.96
CA ARG A 213 1.45 14.13 -9.35
C ARG A 213 -0.05 14.10 -9.65
N MET A 214 -0.86 14.25 -8.60
CA MET A 214 -2.31 14.30 -8.69
C MET A 214 -2.85 15.66 -8.23
N SER A 215 -3.86 16.17 -8.95
CA SER A 215 -4.70 17.29 -8.52
C SER A 215 -6.11 17.10 -9.10
N ASP A 216 -7.13 17.45 -8.32
CA ASP A 216 -8.54 17.48 -8.75
C ASP A 216 -8.97 16.18 -9.47
N GLY A 217 -8.59 15.03 -8.92
CA GLY A 217 -8.93 13.72 -9.45
C GLY A 217 -8.21 13.30 -10.73
N LYS A 218 -7.15 14.00 -11.14
CA LYS A 218 -6.38 13.74 -12.37
C LYS A 218 -4.90 13.56 -12.09
N ILE A 219 -4.23 12.80 -12.94
CA ILE A 219 -2.77 12.71 -12.98
C ILE A 219 -2.24 13.79 -13.92
N TYR A 220 -1.23 14.49 -13.47
CA TYR A 220 -0.46 15.44 -14.27
C TYR A 220 0.93 14.86 -14.52
N THR A 221 1.22 14.56 -15.77
CA THR A 221 2.59 14.39 -16.23
C THR A 221 3.18 15.78 -16.41
N ARG A 222 4.13 16.20 -15.56
CA ARG A 222 5.02 17.28 -15.97
C ARG A 222 5.99 16.65 -16.95
N ASP A 223 5.88 17.04 -18.21
CA ASP A 223 7.00 16.89 -19.13
C ASP A 223 8.16 17.68 -18.51
N CYS A 224 9.26 16.98 -18.23
CA CYS A 224 10.53 17.59 -17.81
C CYS A 224 11.20 18.22 -19.01
#